data_39e06cce4c35bd01c4721853d53ca348
#
_entry.id   39e06cce4c35bd01c4721853d53ca348
#
_cell.length_a   1.000
_cell.length_b   1.000
_cell.length_c   1.000
_cell.angle_alpha   90.00
_cell.angle_beta   90.00
_cell.angle_gamma   90.00
#
_symmetry.space_group_name_H-M   'P 1'
#
loop_
_entity.id
_entity.type
_entity.pdbx_description
1 polymer ?
#
loop_
_entity_poly.entity_id
_entity_poly.type
_entity_poly.pdbx_seq_one_letter_code
_entity_poly.pdbx_strand_id
1 'polypeptide(L)'
;MTERLPAWRAVWLAMRSWRTASVSLLSFSSGLPLGLVWIAIPTWLAREGVDIKIIGLFTLAQAPWSFKFLWSPLMDRYALPLPRLGRKLGWTLFWQLSLLAATLVLGGVAMKPEVIWIIGALTLAIAFASASQDIAIDAYAVEILEKHEQGVAVGARIAVYRAAMFVAGGLTITLAGLWSWPLMFTIIAFMYLPMMVVTWFAPKSEIDHISALRSLRDAVWEPFVGFLARSRALELLLFIVLYKLADNLAGSLVRPFLVQIGFNDFDVGVATATIGLVATLLGTLLGGVLTTAMGLGHALWVFGTLQILSNFGYVLVAEVGANRPLMYAAMGFESLTTGMGTGAFSVLLLRMTMKQFSATQYALFSSLFALPRILSGPVTGVMVDAIGWREFFLFTIAIGIPGMIMLQLFSPLGVREPEIHTLAKIKPRVLTRADLIKRGITGGIIAFGIAALSVALLDAFKQYRLTPDNFDLLTPLGALFAPQQITEWLSLFGITLFSVVIALATAATAAARSKKAK
;
A
#
# COMPACT_ATOMS: atom_id res chain seq x y z
N MET A 1 -0.45 -32.86 -17.03
CA MET A 1 -1.43 -31.93 -17.63
C MET A 1 -2.55 -31.77 -16.62
N THR A 2 -2.55 -30.71 -15.83
CA THR A 2 -3.67 -30.39 -14.92
C THR A 2 -4.83 -29.91 -15.81
N GLU A 3 -5.95 -30.64 -15.82
CA GLU A 3 -7.18 -30.21 -16.49
C GLU A 3 -7.54 -28.78 -16.07
N ARG A 4 -7.64 -27.89 -17.07
CA ARG A 4 -8.03 -26.51 -16.82
C ARG A 4 -9.50 -26.48 -16.41
N LEU A 5 -9.80 -26.17 -15.18
CA LEU A 5 -11.17 -25.95 -14.72
C LEU A 5 -11.86 -24.89 -15.60
N PRO A 6 -13.13 -25.09 -15.97
CA PRO A 6 -13.93 -24.02 -16.59
C PRO A 6 -13.92 -22.78 -15.70
N ALA A 7 -13.83 -21.59 -16.32
CA ALA A 7 -13.64 -20.31 -15.60
C ALA A 7 -14.63 -20.12 -14.43
N TRP A 8 -15.92 -20.29 -14.68
CA TRP A 8 -16.95 -20.12 -13.65
C TRP A 8 -16.96 -21.21 -12.58
N ARG A 9 -16.52 -22.42 -12.91
CA ARG A 9 -16.33 -23.49 -11.93
C ARG A 9 -15.18 -23.17 -10.97
N ALA A 10 -14.09 -22.58 -11.48
CA ALA A 10 -12.98 -22.10 -10.65
C ALA A 10 -13.42 -21.00 -9.70
N VAL A 11 -14.21 -20.02 -10.17
CA VAL A 11 -14.81 -18.97 -9.31
C VAL A 11 -15.68 -19.57 -8.22
N TRP A 12 -16.58 -20.48 -8.58
CA TRP A 12 -17.50 -21.11 -7.62
C TRP A 12 -16.78 -21.92 -6.54
N LEU A 13 -15.75 -22.68 -6.93
CA LEU A 13 -14.90 -23.42 -5.98
C LEU A 13 -14.15 -22.45 -5.05
N ALA A 14 -13.59 -21.38 -5.58
CA ALA A 14 -12.91 -20.36 -4.79
C ALA A 14 -13.84 -19.69 -3.77
N MET A 15 -15.08 -19.39 -4.14
CA MET A 15 -16.10 -18.81 -3.23
C MET A 15 -16.50 -19.74 -2.10
N ARG A 16 -16.42 -21.06 -2.28
CA ARG A 16 -16.74 -22.06 -1.26
C ARG A 16 -15.56 -22.50 -0.39
N SER A 17 -14.36 -22.07 -0.76
CA SER A 17 -13.13 -22.45 -0.06
C SER A 17 -13.03 -21.77 1.29
N TRP A 18 -12.78 -22.56 2.35
CA TRP A 18 -12.49 -22.02 3.69
C TRP A 18 -11.17 -21.22 3.71
N ARG A 19 -10.21 -21.52 2.82
CA ARG A 19 -8.99 -20.71 2.63
C ARG A 19 -9.34 -19.28 2.19
N THR A 20 -10.19 -19.16 1.18
CA THR A 20 -10.70 -17.87 0.69
C THR A 20 -11.46 -17.13 1.78
N ALA A 21 -12.37 -17.79 2.48
CA ALA A 21 -13.17 -17.20 3.54
C ALA A 21 -12.31 -16.73 4.71
N SER A 22 -11.36 -17.54 5.18
CA SER A 22 -10.47 -17.17 6.30
C SER A 22 -9.60 -15.96 5.98
N VAL A 23 -8.95 -15.93 4.80
CA VAL A 23 -8.14 -14.78 4.36
C VAL A 23 -8.99 -13.50 4.25
N SER A 24 -10.22 -13.63 3.73
CA SER A 24 -11.13 -12.50 3.58
C SER A 24 -11.60 -11.97 4.93
N LEU A 25 -12.03 -12.85 5.84
CA LEU A 25 -12.50 -12.47 7.18
C LEU A 25 -11.36 -11.87 8.03
N LEU A 26 -10.17 -12.44 8.00
CA LEU A 26 -9.01 -11.89 8.72
C LEU A 26 -8.69 -10.47 8.28
N SER A 27 -8.97 -10.11 7.04
CA SER A 27 -8.78 -8.75 6.53
C SER A 27 -9.73 -7.72 7.17
N PHE A 28 -10.80 -8.15 7.84
CA PHE A 28 -11.63 -7.28 8.67
C PHE A 28 -10.84 -6.70 9.85
N SER A 29 -10.06 -7.55 10.54
CA SER A 29 -9.19 -7.07 11.63
C SER A 29 -8.09 -6.13 11.17
N SER A 30 -7.65 -6.22 9.90
CA SER A 30 -6.69 -5.27 9.31
C SER A 30 -7.31 -3.91 9.01
N GLY A 31 -8.59 -3.86 8.63
CA GLY A 31 -9.28 -2.61 8.29
C GLY A 31 -9.68 -1.76 9.49
N LEU A 32 -9.98 -2.38 10.64
CA LEU A 32 -10.40 -1.67 11.86
C LEU A 32 -9.39 -0.60 12.32
N PRO A 33 -8.08 -0.92 12.50
CA PRO A 33 -7.12 0.07 12.99
C PRO A 33 -6.93 1.24 12.01
N LEU A 34 -7.07 1.01 10.70
CA LEU A 34 -6.97 2.10 9.73
C LEU A 34 -8.15 3.08 9.87
N GLY A 35 -9.37 2.56 10.04
CA GLY A 35 -10.53 3.40 10.32
C GLY A 35 -10.33 4.23 11.59
N LEU A 36 -9.77 3.62 12.65
CA LEU A 36 -9.44 4.31 13.90
C LEU A 36 -8.39 5.40 13.70
N VAL A 37 -7.20 5.04 13.21
CA VAL A 37 -6.02 5.92 13.16
C VAL A 37 -6.18 7.02 12.10
N TRP A 38 -6.81 6.71 10.97
CA TRP A 38 -6.90 7.66 9.86
C TRP A 38 -8.13 8.55 9.92
N ILE A 39 -9.19 8.11 10.58
CA ILE A 39 -10.49 8.78 10.52
C ILE A 39 -11.03 9.11 11.92
N ALA A 40 -11.23 8.11 12.78
CA ALA A 40 -11.92 8.29 14.05
C ALA A 40 -11.11 9.14 15.04
N ILE A 41 -9.84 8.78 15.29
CA ILE A 41 -8.99 9.49 16.28
C ILE A 41 -8.77 10.95 15.89
N PRO A 42 -8.36 11.31 14.64
CA PRO A 42 -8.23 12.72 14.28
C PRO A 42 -9.53 13.51 14.42
N THR A 43 -10.68 12.90 14.11
CA THR A 43 -11.99 13.53 14.25
C THR A 43 -12.37 13.70 15.73
N TRP A 44 -12.07 12.72 16.57
CA TRP A 44 -12.25 12.82 18.00
C TRP A 44 -11.45 13.99 18.60
N LEU A 45 -10.14 14.04 18.31
CA LEU A 45 -9.25 15.11 18.76
C LEU A 45 -9.73 16.51 18.32
N ALA A 46 -10.20 16.62 17.07
CA ALA A 46 -10.75 17.89 16.57
C ALA A 46 -12.02 18.32 17.32
N ARG A 47 -12.90 17.37 17.66
CA ARG A 47 -14.12 17.66 18.46
C ARG A 47 -13.84 18.04 19.90
N GLU A 48 -12.74 17.51 20.46
CA GLU A 48 -12.27 17.89 21.80
C GLU A 48 -11.47 19.21 21.82
N GLY A 49 -11.38 19.91 20.68
CA GLY A 49 -10.72 21.21 20.56
C GLY A 49 -9.20 21.18 20.58
N VAL A 50 -8.59 20.03 20.24
CA VAL A 50 -7.13 19.90 20.11
C VAL A 50 -6.62 20.73 18.94
N ASP A 51 -5.49 21.42 19.13
CA ASP A 51 -4.84 22.25 18.10
C ASP A 51 -4.60 21.43 16.83
N ILE A 52 -4.96 22.00 15.67
CA ILE A 52 -4.83 21.37 14.36
C ILE A 52 -3.37 20.95 14.03
N LYS A 53 -2.38 21.67 14.59
CA LYS A 53 -0.96 21.33 14.43
C LYS A 53 -0.64 20.00 15.13
N ILE A 54 -1.20 19.78 16.32
CA ILE A 54 -1.04 18.53 17.07
C ILE A 54 -1.75 17.40 16.32
N ILE A 55 -2.99 17.62 15.85
CA ILE A 55 -3.70 16.64 15.02
C ILE A 55 -2.88 16.28 13.77
N GLY A 56 -2.22 17.27 13.16
CA GLY A 56 -1.29 17.06 12.05
C GLY A 56 -0.14 16.10 12.40
N LEU A 57 0.41 16.16 13.61
CA LEU A 57 1.45 15.22 14.06
C LEU A 57 0.93 13.77 14.16
N PHE A 58 -0.35 13.55 14.47
CA PHE A 58 -0.95 12.22 14.49
C PHE A 58 -0.95 11.54 13.12
N THR A 59 -0.83 12.29 12.01
CA THR A 59 -0.66 11.67 10.68
C THR A 59 0.64 10.90 10.55
N LEU A 60 1.67 11.21 11.36
CA LEU A 60 2.93 10.44 11.40
C LEU A 60 2.70 9.01 11.91
N ALA A 61 1.61 8.74 12.64
CA ALA A 61 1.24 7.38 13.03
C ALA A 61 0.90 6.48 11.81
N GLN A 62 0.77 7.05 10.60
CA GLN A 62 0.60 6.26 9.37
C GLN A 62 1.92 5.67 8.84
N ALA A 63 3.06 6.12 9.32
CA ALA A 63 4.38 5.66 8.88
C ALA A 63 4.59 4.13 8.97
N PRO A 64 4.14 3.41 10.02
CA PRO A 64 4.36 1.96 10.12
C PRO A 64 3.88 1.18 8.90
N TRP A 65 2.74 1.53 8.30
CA TRP A 65 2.24 0.82 7.10
C TRP A 65 3.14 0.98 5.89
N SER A 66 3.83 2.13 5.76
CA SER A 66 4.77 2.39 4.66
C SER A 66 6.11 1.70 4.86
N PHE A 67 6.56 1.57 6.11
CA PHE A 67 7.86 1.04 6.46
C PHE A 67 7.84 -0.41 7.00
N LYS A 68 6.69 -1.08 6.96
CA LYS A 68 6.51 -2.43 7.50
C LYS A 68 7.52 -3.47 6.95
N PHE A 69 8.08 -3.25 5.76
CA PHE A 69 9.10 -4.12 5.18
C PHE A 69 10.40 -4.18 6.00
N LEU A 70 10.69 -3.18 6.85
CA LEU A 70 11.91 -3.14 7.67
C LEU A 70 11.95 -4.25 8.73
N TRP A 71 10.81 -4.60 9.33
CA TRP A 71 10.73 -5.63 10.36
C TRP A 71 10.02 -6.91 9.91
N SER A 72 9.50 -6.95 8.69
CA SER A 72 8.85 -8.15 8.14
C SER A 72 9.75 -9.40 8.13
N PRO A 73 11.11 -9.33 7.99
CA PRO A 73 11.97 -10.49 8.08
C PRO A 73 11.90 -11.24 9.42
N LEU A 74 11.54 -10.53 10.51
CA LEU A 74 11.36 -11.16 11.82
C LEU A 74 10.23 -12.20 11.80
N MET A 75 9.16 -11.91 11.04
CA MET A 75 8.00 -12.81 10.93
C MET A 75 8.22 -13.98 9.97
N ASP A 76 9.21 -13.87 9.08
CA ASP A 76 9.65 -15.02 8.27
C ASP A 76 10.60 -15.93 9.05
N ARG A 77 11.33 -15.38 10.03
CA ARG A 77 12.30 -16.12 10.81
C ARG A 77 11.74 -16.74 12.08
N TYR A 78 11.03 -15.94 12.89
CA TYR A 78 10.61 -16.38 14.22
C TYR A 78 9.18 -16.92 14.21
N ALA A 79 8.98 -18.05 14.87
CA ALA A 79 7.67 -18.58 15.22
C ALA A 79 7.38 -18.27 16.70
N LEU A 80 6.18 -17.87 17.01
CA LEU A 80 5.72 -17.75 18.40
C LEU A 80 5.46 -19.15 18.97
N PRO A 81 5.53 -19.32 20.30
CA PRO A 81 5.35 -20.60 20.96
C PRO A 81 3.87 -21.06 20.95
N LEU A 82 3.25 -21.07 19.77
CA LEU A 82 1.88 -21.45 19.48
C LEU A 82 1.84 -22.54 18.38
N PRO A 83 2.33 -23.75 18.65
CA PRO A 83 2.53 -24.78 17.61
C PRO A 83 1.23 -25.19 16.92
N ARG A 84 0.08 -24.99 17.59
CA ARG A 84 -1.23 -25.30 17.02
C ARG A 84 -1.63 -24.38 15.87
N LEU A 85 -1.16 -23.14 15.84
CA LEU A 85 -1.53 -22.14 14.83
C LEU A 85 -0.52 -22.05 13.68
N GLY A 86 0.73 -22.48 13.89
CA GLY A 86 1.80 -22.24 12.96
C GLY A 86 2.32 -20.80 13.02
N ARG A 87 3.32 -20.48 12.18
CA ARG A 87 4.07 -19.22 12.28
C ARG A 87 3.21 -17.99 11.98
N LYS A 88 2.54 -17.96 10.84
CA LYS A 88 1.81 -16.75 10.37
C LYS A 88 0.54 -16.48 11.18
N LEU A 89 -0.25 -17.49 11.45
CA LEU A 89 -1.46 -17.35 12.28
C LEU A 89 -1.11 -17.05 13.74
N GLY A 90 -0.01 -17.59 14.26
CA GLY A 90 0.50 -17.25 15.59
C GLY A 90 0.81 -15.75 15.70
N TRP A 91 1.52 -15.16 14.74
CA TRP A 91 1.77 -13.72 14.68
C TRP A 91 0.47 -12.92 14.52
N THR A 92 -0.47 -13.39 13.69
CA THR A 92 -1.78 -12.75 13.52
C THR A 92 -2.53 -12.68 14.85
N LEU A 93 -2.63 -13.78 15.60
CA LEU A 93 -3.28 -13.79 16.89
C LEU A 93 -2.61 -12.88 17.92
N PHE A 94 -1.28 -12.88 17.97
CA PHE A 94 -0.51 -12.00 18.86
C PHE A 94 -0.83 -10.52 18.60
N TRP A 95 -0.84 -10.11 17.34
CA TRP A 95 -1.13 -8.71 17.00
C TRP A 95 -2.62 -8.37 17.18
N GLN A 96 -3.55 -9.32 16.99
CA GLN A 96 -4.97 -9.13 17.32
C GLN A 96 -5.16 -8.88 18.83
N LEU A 97 -4.47 -9.63 19.69
CA LEU A 97 -4.48 -9.41 21.14
C LEU A 97 -3.89 -8.04 21.50
N SER A 98 -2.78 -7.67 20.87
CA SER A 98 -2.15 -6.35 21.08
C SER A 98 -3.07 -5.21 20.66
N LEU A 99 -3.76 -5.34 19.52
CA LEU A 99 -4.72 -4.36 19.03
C LEU A 99 -5.95 -4.26 19.94
N LEU A 100 -6.50 -5.40 20.38
CA LEU A 100 -7.59 -5.43 21.36
C LEU A 100 -7.17 -4.68 22.64
N ALA A 101 -6.02 -5.01 23.21
CA ALA A 101 -5.54 -4.39 24.45
C ALA A 101 -5.30 -2.88 24.27
N ALA A 102 -4.59 -2.48 23.22
CA ALA A 102 -4.29 -1.07 22.96
C ALA A 102 -5.56 -0.23 22.69
N THR A 103 -6.54 -0.81 21.96
CA THR A 103 -7.82 -0.13 21.68
C THR A 103 -8.69 -0.05 22.92
N LEU A 104 -8.70 -1.05 23.82
CA LEU A 104 -9.36 -0.99 25.11
C LEU A 104 -8.75 0.08 26.02
N VAL A 105 -7.41 0.15 26.08
CA VAL A 105 -6.72 1.19 26.84
C VAL A 105 -7.09 2.58 26.30
N LEU A 106 -7.11 2.74 24.96
CA LEU A 106 -7.55 3.99 24.33
C LEU A 106 -8.99 4.37 24.74
N GLY A 107 -9.90 3.39 24.77
CA GLY A 107 -11.28 3.60 25.24
C GLY A 107 -11.40 3.99 26.71
N GLY A 108 -10.42 3.60 27.54
CA GLY A 108 -10.36 3.98 28.97
C GLY A 108 -9.71 5.33 29.25
N VAL A 109 -9.07 5.95 28.25
CA VAL A 109 -8.38 7.24 28.42
C VAL A 109 -9.37 8.38 28.32
N ALA A 110 -9.59 9.11 29.43
CA ALA A 110 -10.36 10.36 29.42
C ALA A 110 -9.57 11.46 28.73
N MET A 111 -10.23 12.24 27.87
CA MET A 111 -9.58 13.35 27.18
C MET A 111 -9.24 14.49 28.14
N LYS A 112 -7.94 14.74 28.31
CA LYS A 112 -7.37 15.88 29.05
C LYS A 112 -6.11 16.34 28.30
N PRO A 113 -5.74 17.63 28.41
CA PRO A 113 -4.54 18.14 27.74
C PRO A 113 -3.26 17.36 28.08
N GLU A 114 -3.12 16.90 29.33
CA GLU A 114 -1.94 16.19 29.82
C GLU A 114 -1.77 14.79 29.19
N VAL A 115 -2.86 14.19 28.71
CA VAL A 115 -2.84 12.82 28.17
C VAL A 115 -2.70 12.76 26.64
N ILE A 116 -2.61 13.90 25.95
CA ILE A 116 -2.54 13.94 24.49
C ILE A 116 -1.38 13.11 23.92
N TRP A 117 -0.23 13.14 24.59
CA TRP A 117 0.94 12.35 24.19
C TRP A 117 0.77 10.86 24.45
N ILE A 118 -0.01 10.49 25.48
CA ILE A 118 -0.39 9.09 25.74
C ILE A 118 -1.29 8.59 24.63
N ILE A 119 -2.27 9.40 24.19
CA ILE A 119 -3.13 9.10 23.05
C ILE A 119 -2.28 8.96 21.78
N GLY A 120 -1.30 9.83 21.56
CA GLY A 120 -0.35 9.75 20.44
C GLY A 120 0.47 8.46 20.46
N ALA A 121 1.02 8.09 21.61
CA ALA A 121 1.77 6.85 21.79
C ALA A 121 0.89 5.59 21.55
N LEU A 122 -0.35 5.58 22.08
CA LEU A 122 -1.31 4.51 21.84
C LEU A 122 -1.70 4.43 20.35
N THR A 123 -1.93 5.56 19.69
CA THR A 123 -2.22 5.63 18.27
C THR A 123 -1.08 5.04 17.43
N LEU A 124 0.16 5.38 17.77
CA LEU A 124 1.36 4.82 17.12
C LEU A 124 1.51 3.32 17.42
N ALA A 125 1.23 2.87 18.63
CA ALA A 125 1.26 1.46 19.01
C ALA A 125 0.19 0.65 18.26
N ILE A 126 -1.04 1.17 18.13
CA ILE A 126 -2.11 0.58 17.32
C ILE A 126 -1.68 0.50 15.85
N ALA A 127 -1.09 1.57 15.31
CA ALA A 127 -0.62 1.60 13.93
C ALA A 127 0.51 0.59 13.67
N PHE A 128 1.47 0.48 14.59
CA PHE A 128 2.55 -0.50 14.50
C PHE A 128 2.04 -1.95 14.60
N ALA A 129 1.15 -2.23 15.56
CA ALA A 129 0.53 -3.54 15.72
C ALA A 129 -0.29 -3.92 14.49
N SER A 130 -1.03 -2.97 13.91
CA SER A 130 -1.81 -3.18 12.69
C SER A 130 -0.91 -3.46 11.47
N ALA A 131 0.12 -2.63 11.24
CA ALA A 131 1.06 -2.86 10.14
C ALA A 131 1.76 -4.22 10.27
N SER A 132 2.04 -4.65 11.50
CA SER A 132 2.64 -5.95 11.80
C SER A 132 1.64 -7.09 11.58
N GLN A 133 0.37 -6.91 11.97
CA GLN A 133 -0.70 -7.86 11.68
C GLN A 133 -0.89 -8.01 10.16
N ASP A 134 -0.88 -6.91 9.40
CA ASP A 134 -0.99 -6.93 7.94
C ASP A 134 0.12 -7.78 7.30
N ILE A 135 1.37 -7.68 7.78
CA ILE A 135 2.46 -8.53 7.30
C ILE A 135 2.11 -10.01 7.48
N ALA A 136 1.60 -10.40 8.64
CA ALA A 136 1.29 -11.78 8.95
C ALA A 136 0.11 -12.33 8.11
N ILE A 137 -0.97 -11.55 7.97
CA ILE A 137 -2.14 -11.93 7.16
C ILE A 137 -1.81 -11.96 5.67
N ASP A 138 -1.04 -10.99 5.18
CA ASP A 138 -0.57 -10.96 3.79
C ASP A 138 0.29 -12.17 3.47
N ALA A 139 1.23 -12.51 4.35
CA ALA A 139 2.08 -13.69 4.21
C ALA A 139 1.27 -14.98 4.27
N TYR A 140 0.30 -15.07 5.17
CA TYR A 140 -0.63 -16.19 5.25
C TYR A 140 -1.41 -16.36 3.93
N ALA A 141 -1.90 -15.28 3.34
CA ALA A 141 -2.60 -15.31 2.07
C ALA A 141 -1.71 -15.84 0.92
N VAL A 142 -0.42 -15.42 0.89
CA VAL A 142 0.57 -15.94 -0.09
C VAL A 142 0.79 -17.43 0.05
N GLU A 143 0.83 -17.94 1.29
CA GLU A 143 1.14 -19.33 1.57
C GLU A 143 -0.04 -20.28 1.31
N ILE A 144 -1.27 -19.85 1.70
CA ILE A 144 -2.44 -20.74 1.75
C ILE A 144 -3.27 -20.75 0.47
N LEU A 145 -3.33 -19.62 -0.26
CA LEU A 145 -4.20 -19.51 -1.42
C LEU A 145 -3.64 -20.22 -2.65
N GLU A 146 -4.47 -21.07 -3.26
CA GLU A 146 -4.18 -21.67 -4.55
C GLU A 146 -4.40 -20.66 -5.69
N LYS A 147 -3.75 -20.88 -6.84
CA LYS A 147 -3.80 -19.94 -7.97
C LYS A 147 -5.21 -19.58 -8.42
N HIS A 148 -6.13 -20.53 -8.40
CA HIS A 148 -7.53 -20.29 -8.79
C HIS A 148 -8.35 -19.57 -7.73
N GLU A 149 -7.93 -19.59 -6.45
CA GLU A 149 -8.59 -18.91 -5.35
C GLU A 149 -8.17 -17.43 -5.23
N GLN A 150 -6.94 -17.10 -5.68
CA GLN A 150 -6.31 -15.81 -5.42
C GLN A 150 -7.14 -14.61 -5.85
N GLY A 151 -7.76 -14.66 -7.03
CA GLY A 151 -8.57 -13.55 -7.53
C GLY A 151 -9.77 -13.27 -6.64
N VAL A 152 -10.61 -14.27 -6.39
CA VAL A 152 -11.80 -14.16 -5.53
C VAL A 152 -11.42 -13.76 -4.11
N ALA A 153 -10.39 -14.40 -3.53
CA ALA A 153 -9.93 -14.11 -2.18
C ALA A 153 -9.42 -12.67 -2.04
N VAL A 154 -8.65 -12.17 -3.02
CA VAL A 154 -8.14 -10.79 -3.01
C VAL A 154 -9.28 -9.78 -3.15
N GLY A 155 -10.22 -10.01 -4.06
CA GLY A 155 -11.39 -9.14 -4.21
C GLY A 155 -12.21 -9.05 -2.93
N ALA A 156 -12.51 -10.20 -2.33
CA ALA A 156 -13.27 -10.29 -1.09
C ALA A 156 -12.52 -9.65 0.10
N ARG A 157 -11.21 -9.91 0.25
CA ARG A 157 -10.42 -9.33 1.34
C ARG A 157 -10.35 -7.81 1.29
N ILE A 158 -10.19 -7.21 0.09
CA ILE A 158 -10.15 -5.75 -0.06
C ILE A 158 -11.52 -5.15 0.27
N ALA A 159 -12.61 -5.78 -0.16
CA ALA A 159 -13.95 -5.33 0.16
C ALA A 159 -14.21 -5.39 1.68
N VAL A 160 -13.89 -6.50 2.33
CA VAL A 160 -14.04 -6.69 3.79
C VAL A 160 -13.16 -5.72 4.58
N TYR A 161 -11.93 -5.49 4.13
CA TYR A 161 -11.01 -4.51 4.70
C TYR A 161 -11.58 -3.08 4.66
N ARG A 162 -12.14 -2.67 3.50
CA ARG A 162 -12.77 -1.34 3.37
C ARG A 162 -14.05 -1.21 4.19
N ALA A 163 -14.85 -2.28 4.28
CA ALA A 163 -16.02 -2.32 5.16
C ALA A 163 -15.61 -2.12 6.64
N ALA A 164 -14.55 -2.78 7.09
CA ALA A 164 -14.02 -2.61 8.44
C ALA A 164 -13.50 -1.18 8.69
N MET A 165 -12.79 -0.59 7.70
CA MET A 165 -12.39 0.82 7.76
C MET A 165 -13.60 1.76 7.93
N PHE A 166 -14.68 1.51 7.20
CA PHE A 166 -15.91 2.29 7.32
C PHE A 166 -16.54 2.13 8.71
N VAL A 167 -16.60 0.90 9.23
CA VAL A 167 -17.13 0.61 10.57
C VAL A 167 -16.33 1.36 11.65
N ALA A 168 -15.01 1.21 11.66
CA ALA A 168 -14.15 1.83 12.69
C ALA A 168 -13.92 3.33 12.47
N GLY A 169 -14.13 3.85 11.27
CA GLY A 169 -14.03 5.28 10.95
C GLY A 169 -15.39 5.96 10.89
N GLY A 170 -16.06 5.88 9.75
CA GLY A 170 -17.28 6.63 9.47
C GLY A 170 -18.45 6.32 10.42
N LEU A 171 -18.75 5.02 10.60
CA LEU A 171 -19.84 4.61 11.48
C LEU A 171 -19.54 4.97 12.95
N THR A 172 -18.29 4.81 13.38
CA THR A 172 -17.85 5.22 14.71
C THR A 172 -18.08 6.70 14.97
N ILE A 173 -17.74 7.59 14.04
CA ILE A 173 -17.96 9.03 14.16
C ILE A 173 -19.45 9.35 14.31
N THR A 174 -20.30 8.70 13.51
CA THR A 174 -21.75 8.90 13.53
C THR A 174 -22.34 8.47 14.88
N LEU A 175 -21.96 7.27 15.35
CA LEU A 175 -22.48 6.71 16.59
C LEU A 175 -21.89 7.35 17.85
N ALA A 176 -20.65 7.85 17.80
CA ALA A 176 -20.04 8.58 18.91
C ALA A 176 -20.76 9.89 19.23
N GLY A 177 -21.48 10.46 18.25
CA GLY A 177 -22.38 11.59 18.47
C GLY A 177 -23.65 11.25 19.26
N LEU A 178 -24.09 9.98 19.21
CA LEU A 178 -25.26 9.47 19.94
C LEU A 178 -24.89 8.85 21.29
N TRP A 179 -23.72 8.24 21.37
CA TRP A 179 -23.22 7.56 22.56
C TRP A 179 -22.00 8.29 23.13
N SER A 180 -20.82 7.63 23.19
CA SER A 180 -19.57 8.26 23.60
C SER A 180 -18.38 7.67 22.86
N TRP A 181 -17.31 8.45 22.71
CA TRP A 181 -16.06 7.98 22.12
C TRP A 181 -15.44 6.76 22.84
N PRO A 182 -15.35 6.76 24.20
CA PRO A 182 -14.86 5.60 24.94
C PRO A 182 -15.64 4.31 24.66
N LEU A 183 -16.98 4.39 24.62
CA LEU A 183 -17.81 3.24 24.31
C LEU A 183 -17.56 2.73 22.88
N MET A 184 -17.43 3.63 21.92
CA MET A 184 -17.15 3.25 20.53
C MET A 184 -15.81 2.54 20.38
N PHE A 185 -14.75 3.05 21.01
CA PHE A 185 -13.45 2.40 21.01
C PHE A 185 -13.50 1.03 21.70
N THR A 186 -14.26 0.90 22.77
CA THR A 186 -14.49 -0.37 23.46
C THR A 186 -15.20 -1.37 22.55
N ILE A 187 -16.24 -0.97 21.82
CA ILE A 187 -16.95 -1.82 20.85
C ILE A 187 -15.99 -2.28 19.75
N ILE A 188 -15.19 -1.38 19.20
CA ILE A 188 -14.19 -1.73 18.17
C ILE A 188 -13.16 -2.72 18.72
N ALA A 189 -12.71 -2.54 19.96
CA ALA A 189 -11.80 -3.48 20.60
C ALA A 189 -12.42 -4.89 20.67
N PHE A 190 -13.66 -5.02 21.07
CA PHE A 190 -14.33 -6.34 21.12
C PHE A 190 -14.58 -6.97 19.75
N MET A 191 -14.58 -6.19 18.66
CA MET A 191 -14.64 -6.75 17.30
C MET A 191 -13.42 -7.61 16.92
N TYR A 192 -12.30 -7.50 17.64
CA TYR A 192 -11.16 -8.40 17.43
C TYR A 192 -11.44 -9.82 17.94
N LEU A 193 -12.32 -10.03 18.92
CA LEU A 193 -12.60 -11.36 19.47
C LEU A 193 -13.13 -12.35 18.42
N PRO A 194 -14.17 -12.05 17.62
CA PRO A 194 -14.60 -12.97 16.57
C PRO A 194 -13.49 -13.20 15.53
N MET A 195 -12.61 -12.22 15.27
CA MET A 195 -11.49 -12.39 14.35
C MET A 195 -10.42 -13.33 14.93
N MET A 196 -10.18 -13.32 16.23
CA MET A 196 -9.33 -14.31 16.91
C MET A 196 -9.89 -15.72 16.78
N VAL A 197 -11.21 -15.89 16.87
CA VAL A 197 -11.87 -17.18 16.62
C VAL A 197 -11.61 -17.63 15.18
N VAL A 198 -11.76 -16.74 14.19
CA VAL A 198 -11.42 -17.04 12.79
C VAL A 198 -9.95 -17.45 12.66
N THR A 199 -9.02 -16.72 13.30
CA THR A 199 -7.59 -17.05 13.31
C THR A 199 -7.33 -18.45 13.86
N TRP A 200 -8.03 -18.83 14.93
CA TRP A 200 -7.86 -20.13 15.59
C TRP A 200 -8.32 -21.31 14.72
N PHE A 201 -9.37 -21.12 13.92
CA PHE A 201 -9.94 -22.16 13.04
C PHE A 201 -9.44 -22.05 11.58
N ALA A 202 -8.61 -21.07 11.26
CA ALA A 202 -8.08 -20.90 9.91
C ALA A 202 -7.19 -22.09 9.49
N PRO A 203 -7.18 -22.47 8.21
CA PRO A 203 -6.37 -23.59 7.71
C PRO A 203 -4.88 -23.29 7.87
N LYS A 204 -4.11 -24.30 8.30
CA LYS A 204 -2.66 -24.16 8.45
C LYS A 204 -1.96 -24.16 7.10
N SER A 205 -0.84 -23.42 7.01
CA SER A 205 0.07 -23.52 5.89
C SER A 205 0.94 -24.76 6.00
N GLU A 206 1.07 -25.54 4.93
CA GLU A 206 1.97 -26.71 4.86
C GLU A 206 3.46 -26.30 4.92
N ILE A 207 3.75 -25.04 4.64
CA ILE A 207 5.12 -24.48 4.58
C ILE A 207 5.69 -24.22 5.99
N ASP A 208 4.84 -24.14 7.01
CA ASP A 208 5.28 -23.96 8.40
C ASP A 208 6.23 -25.07 8.90
N HIS A 209 6.23 -26.23 8.25
CA HIS A 209 7.14 -27.34 8.53
C HIS A 209 8.49 -27.22 7.80
N ILE A 210 8.63 -26.33 6.82
CA ILE A 210 9.88 -26.09 6.10
C ILE A 210 10.70 -25.10 6.96
N SER A 211 11.81 -25.59 7.45
CA SER A 211 12.80 -24.98 8.37
C SER A 211 12.78 -23.45 8.44
N ALA A 212 12.65 -22.94 9.67
CA ALA A 212 12.94 -21.53 9.98
C ALA A 212 14.29 -21.11 9.38
N LEU A 213 14.34 -19.93 8.77
CA LEU A 213 15.56 -19.36 8.18
C LEU A 213 16.69 -19.37 9.22
N ARG A 214 17.83 -19.96 8.89
CA ARG A 214 18.90 -20.28 9.83
C ARG A 214 19.54 -19.04 10.47
N SER A 215 19.53 -17.89 9.77
CA SER A 215 20.11 -16.66 10.26
C SER A 215 19.27 -15.42 9.91
N LEU A 216 19.42 -14.32 10.68
CA LEU A 216 18.82 -13.01 10.33
C LEU A 216 19.31 -12.51 8.98
N ARG A 217 20.57 -12.80 8.64
CA ARG A 217 21.14 -12.46 7.34
C ARG A 217 20.36 -13.13 6.21
N ASP A 218 20.01 -14.41 6.36
CA ASP A 218 19.26 -15.15 5.35
C ASP A 218 17.82 -14.60 5.24
N ALA A 219 17.23 -14.22 6.38
CA ALA A 219 15.89 -13.63 6.40
C ALA A 219 15.81 -12.24 5.77
N VAL A 220 16.87 -11.44 5.82
CA VAL A 220 16.93 -10.10 5.23
C VAL A 220 17.47 -10.12 3.81
N TRP A 221 18.57 -10.85 3.56
CA TRP A 221 19.30 -10.76 2.30
C TRP A 221 18.78 -11.70 1.21
N GLU A 222 18.46 -12.94 1.55
CA GLU A 222 18.02 -13.93 0.55
C GLU A 222 16.69 -13.57 -0.16
N PRO A 223 15.67 -12.96 0.50
CA PRO A 223 14.47 -12.50 -0.19
C PRO A 223 14.76 -11.53 -1.33
N PHE A 224 15.70 -10.61 -1.13
CA PHE A 224 16.10 -9.62 -2.15
C PHE A 224 16.90 -10.28 -3.27
N VAL A 225 17.93 -11.06 -2.92
CA VAL A 225 18.77 -11.76 -3.90
C VAL A 225 17.94 -12.74 -4.72
N GLY A 226 17.07 -13.52 -4.07
CA GLY A 226 16.21 -14.48 -4.75
C GLY A 226 15.21 -13.83 -5.71
N PHE A 227 14.70 -12.66 -5.38
CA PHE A 227 13.85 -11.88 -6.29
C PHE A 227 14.67 -11.26 -7.45
N LEU A 228 15.78 -10.61 -7.12
CA LEU A 228 16.62 -9.90 -8.11
C LEU A 228 17.39 -10.85 -9.06
N ALA A 229 17.45 -12.14 -8.74
CA ALA A 229 17.95 -13.17 -9.63
C ALA A 229 16.98 -13.50 -10.79
N ARG A 230 15.74 -13.03 -10.75
CA ARG A 230 14.76 -13.21 -11.82
C ARG A 230 15.11 -12.36 -13.04
N SER A 231 14.69 -12.85 -14.20
CA SER A 231 14.73 -12.04 -15.42
C SER A 231 13.88 -10.79 -15.24
N ARG A 232 14.43 -9.63 -15.61
CA ARG A 232 13.73 -8.34 -15.56
C ARG A 232 13.18 -7.94 -14.18
N ALA A 233 13.86 -8.33 -13.09
CA ALA A 233 13.41 -8.05 -11.73
C ALA A 233 13.27 -6.54 -11.44
N LEU A 234 14.21 -5.71 -11.93
CA LEU A 234 14.17 -4.25 -11.74
C LEU A 234 13.02 -3.62 -12.52
N GLU A 235 12.79 -4.10 -13.76
CA GLU A 235 11.66 -3.65 -14.55
C GLU A 235 10.32 -4.02 -13.88
N LEU A 236 10.24 -5.18 -13.23
CA LEU A 236 9.07 -5.55 -12.43
C LEU A 236 8.85 -4.60 -11.25
N LEU A 237 9.90 -4.22 -10.52
CA LEU A 237 9.77 -3.24 -9.42
C LEU A 237 9.34 -1.86 -9.94
N LEU A 238 9.90 -1.42 -11.07
CA LEU A 238 9.50 -0.17 -11.71
C LEU A 238 8.04 -0.25 -12.20
N PHE A 239 7.62 -1.39 -12.76
CA PHE A 239 6.25 -1.61 -13.17
C PHE A 239 5.26 -1.48 -12.00
N ILE A 240 5.60 -2.01 -10.80
CA ILE A 240 4.75 -1.86 -9.60
C ILE A 240 4.45 -0.39 -9.32
N VAL A 241 5.44 0.48 -9.46
CA VAL A 241 5.29 1.92 -9.21
C VAL A 241 4.48 2.59 -10.34
N LEU A 242 4.86 2.34 -11.61
CA LEU A 242 4.29 3.05 -12.76
C LEU A 242 2.86 2.66 -13.07
N TYR A 243 2.49 1.39 -12.87
CA TYR A 243 1.13 0.90 -13.18
C TYR A 243 0.03 1.62 -12.38
N LYS A 244 0.34 2.08 -11.16
CA LYS A 244 -0.59 2.79 -10.28
C LYS A 244 -0.34 4.28 -10.16
N LEU A 245 0.68 4.80 -10.83
CA LEU A 245 1.07 6.20 -10.71
C LEU A 245 -0.03 7.15 -11.20
N ALA A 246 -0.61 6.86 -12.36
CA ALA A 246 -1.68 7.66 -12.96
C ALA A 246 -2.90 7.81 -12.03
N ASP A 247 -3.40 6.68 -11.51
CA ASP A 247 -4.55 6.67 -10.60
C ASP A 247 -4.26 7.42 -9.29
N ASN A 248 -3.08 7.22 -8.72
CA ASN A 248 -2.71 7.90 -7.48
C ASN A 248 -2.58 9.41 -7.68
N LEU A 249 -2.04 9.86 -8.81
CA LEU A 249 -1.97 11.28 -9.16
C LEU A 249 -3.38 11.85 -9.36
N ALA A 250 -4.22 11.25 -10.20
CA ALA A 250 -5.56 11.70 -10.48
C ALA A 250 -6.45 11.74 -9.23
N GLY A 251 -6.36 10.70 -8.37
CA GLY A 251 -7.20 10.58 -7.18
C GLY A 251 -6.76 11.43 -5.98
N SER A 252 -5.52 11.95 -5.96
CA SER A 252 -4.94 12.58 -4.75
C SER A 252 -5.65 13.86 -4.32
N LEU A 253 -6.10 14.70 -5.24
CA LEU A 253 -6.75 15.99 -4.98
C LEU A 253 -8.16 16.09 -5.61
N VAL A 254 -8.86 14.97 -5.79
CA VAL A 254 -10.21 14.97 -6.39
C VAL A 254 -11.20 15.82 -5.59
N ARG A 255 -11.16 15.78 -4.26
CA ARG A 255 -12.06 16.62 -3.43
C ARG A 255 -11.83 18.12 -3.64
N PRO A 256 -10.59 18.65 -3.51
CA PRO A 256 -10.29 20.04 -3.88
C PRO A 256 -10.71 20.39 -5.32
N PHE A 257 -10.51 19.48 -6.27
CA PHE A 257 -10.95 19.66 -7.66
C PHE A 257 -12.45 19.90 -7.76
N LEU A 258 -13.25 19.04 -7.14
CA LEU A 258 -14.72 19.17 -7.20
C LEU A 258 -15.21 20.46 -6.55
N VAL A 259 -14.61 20.87 -5.41
CA VAL A 259 -14.92 22.14 -4.75
C VAL A 259 -14.56 23.33 -5.63
N GLN A 260 -13.39 23.32 -6.27
CA GLN A 260 -12.96 24.41 -7.16
C GLN A 260 -13.80 24.52 -8.45
N ILE A 261 -14.37 23.41 -8.95
CA ILE A 261 -15.29 23.41 -10.08
C ILE A 261 -16.68 23.98 -9.69
N GLY A 262 -16.98 24.10 -8.38
CA GLY A 262 -18.21 24.73 -7.88
C GLY A 262 -19.27 23.73 -7.38
N PHE A 263 -18.91 22.48 -7.11
CA PHE A 263 -19.81 21.56 -6.42
C PHE A 263 -19.90 21.88 -4.94
N ASN A 264 -21.08 21.74 -4.35
CA ASN A 264 -21.30 21.92 -2.93
C ASN A 264 -20.76 20.72 -2.11
N ASP A 265 -20.54 20.92 -0.81
CA ASP A 265 -19.99 19.90 0.09
C ASP A 265 -20.83 18.62 0.17
N PHE A 266 -22.16 18.75 0.05
CA PHE A 266 -23.08 17.60 0.04
C PHE A 266 -22.85 16.73 -1.20
N ASP A 267 -22.77 17.33 -2.38
CA ASP A 267 -22.52 16.61 -3.64
C ASP A 267 -21.13 15.94 -3.63
N VAL A 268 -20.11 16.64 -3.15
CA VAL A 268 -18.75 16.10 -2.98
C VAL A 268 -18.75 14.93 -1.99
N GLY A 269 -19.47 15.05 -0.90
CA GLY A 269 -19.66 14.00 0.09
C GLY A 269 -20.33 12.75 -0.51
N VAL A 270 -21.44 12.92 -1.22
CA VAL A 270 -22.16 11.83 -1.90
C VAL A 270 -21.26 11.17 -2.95
N ALA A 271 -20.57 11.96 -3.78
CA ALA A 271 -19.68 11.43 -4.82
C ALA A 271 -18.54 10.58 -4.24
N THR A 272 -17.88 11.08 -3.20
CA THR A 272 -16.66 10.43 -2.66
C THR A 272 -16.94 9.37 -1.59
N ALA A 273 -17.85 9.64 -0.65
CA ALA A 273 -18.09 8.76 0.49
C ALA A 273 -19.18 7.70 0.22
N THR A 274 -20.10 7.94 -0.71
CA THR A 274 -21.18 6.99 -1.04
C THR A 274 -20.91 6.31 -2.38
N ILE A 275 -20.95 7.05 -3.49
CA ILE A 275 -20.79 6.48 -4.83
C ILE A 275 -19.40 5.88 -4.99
N GLY A 276 -18.34 6.63 -4.61
CA GLY A 276 -16.95 6.18 -4.69
C GLY A 276 -16.69 4.94 -3.84
N LEU A 277 -17.20 4.89 -2.60
CA LEU A 277 -17.05 3.72 -1.74
C LEU A 277 -17.75 2.49 -2.33
N VAL A 278 -19.04 2.61 -2.66
CA VAL A 278 -19.84 1.51 -3.22
C VAL A 278 -19.24 0.99 -4.52
N ALA A 279 -18.88 1.90 -5.42
CA ALA A 279 -18.26 1.55 -6.70
C ALA A 279 -16.90 0.86 -6.51
N THR A 280 -16.07 1.32 -5.56
CA THR A 280 -14.79 0.65 -5.24
C THR A 280 -15.00 -0.75 -4.66
N LEU A 281 -15.98 -0.93 -3.76
CA LEU A 281 -16.31 -2.25 -3.20
C LEU A 281 -16.76 -3.22 -4.30
N LEU A 282 -17.69 -2.78 -5.15
CA LEU A 282 -18.15 -3.57 -6.30
C LEU A 282 -16.99 -3.84 -7.27
N GLY A 283 -16.17 -2.83 -7.55
CA GLY A 283 -15.02 -2.95 -8.43
C GLY A 283 -14.00 -3.98 -7.94
N THR A 284 -13.66 -3.98 -6.65
CA THR A 284 -12.71 -4.95 -6.10
C THR A 284 -13.24 -6.39 -6.13
N LEU A 285 -14.52 -6.58 -5.84
CA LEU A 285 -15.18 -7.89 -5.92
C LEU A 285 -15.23 -8.40 -7.37
N LEU A 286 -15.74 -7.56 -8.29
CA LEU A 286 -15.79 -7.88 -9.72
C LEU A 286 -14.40 -8.12 -10.30
N GLY A 287 -13.43 -7.26 -9.95
CA GLY A 287 -12.03 -7.41 -10.38
C GLY A 287 -11.42 -8.73 -9.91
N GLY A 288 -11.69 -9.16 -8.69
CA GLY A 288 -11.25 -10.45 -8.15
C GLY A 288 -11.87 -11.64 -8.90
N VAL A 289 -13.20 -11.62 -9.08
CA VAL A 289 -13.94 -12.66 -9.82
C VAL A 289 -13.46 -12.74 -11.27
N LEU A 290 -13.41 -11.61 -11.96
CA LEU A 290 -12.97 -11.53 -13.36
C LEU A 290 -11.50 -11.94 -13.52
N THR A 291 -10.61 -11.60 -12.57
CA THR A 291 -9.20 -12.04 -12.59
C THR A 291 -9.11 -13.56 -12.51
N THR A 292 -9.95 -14.21 -11.68
CA THR A 292 -10.01 -15.68 -11.61
C THR A 292 -10.55 -16.28 -12.93
N ALA A 293 -11.57 -15.67 -13.52
CA ALA A 293 -12.23 -16.18 -14.72
C ALA A 293 -11.35 -16.03 -15.99
N MET A 294 -10.81 -14.82 -16.24
CA MET A 294 -10.09 -14.49 -17.47
C MET A 294 -8.58 -14.69 -17.38
N GLY A 295 -8.04 -14.84 -16.18
CA GLY A 295 -6.60 -14.92 -15.92
C GLY A 295 -5.96 -13.57 -15.65
N LEU A 296 -4.84 -13.59 -14.93
CA LEU A 296 -4.18 -12.38 -14.43
C LEU A 296 -3.67 -11.48 -15.56
N GLY A 297 -3.10 -12.05 -16.64
CA GLY A 297 -2.57 -11.24 -17.74
C GLY A 297 -3.66 -10.42 -18.43
N HIS A 298 -4.76 -11.05 -18.82
CA HIS A 298 -5.90 -10.34 -19.42
C HIS A 298 -6.51 -9.31 -18.45
N ALA A 299 -6.65 -9.65 -17.18
CA ALA A 299 -7.20 -8.75 -16.17
C ALA A 299 -6.35 -7.47 -16.02
N LEU A 300 -5.02 -7.59 -15.97
CA LEU A 300 -4.12 -6.43 -15.89
C LEU A 300 -4.24 -5.52 -17.12
N TRP A 301 -4.37 -6.11 -18.32
CA TRP A 301 -4.55 -5.32 -19.55
C TRP A 301 -5.90 -4.60 -19.57
N VAL A 302 -6.99 -5.32 -19.36
CA VAL A 302 -8.35 -4.75 -19.40
C VAL A 302 -8.52 -3.68 -18.33
N PHE A 303 -8.18 -4.00 -17.07
CA PHE A 303 -8.41 -3.07 -15.96
C PHE A 303 -7.45 -1.89 -15.99
N GLY A 304 -6.18 -2.10 -16.38
CA GLY A 304 -5.23 -1.00 -16.57
C GLY A 304 -5.67 -0.02 -17.65
N THR A 305 -6.17 -0.53 -18.78
CA THR A 305 -6.74 0.32 -19.85
C THR A 305 -7.98 1.06 -19.36
N LEU A 306 -8.90 0.38 -18.67
CA LEU A 306 -10.10 1.02 -18.12
C LEU A 306 -9.76 2.11 -17.09
N GLN A 307 -8.74 1.91 -16.25
CA GLN A 307 -8.28 2.93 -15.32
C GLN A 307 -7.73 4.18 -16.01
N ILE A 308 -6.94 4.01 -17.08
CA ILE A 308 -6.45 5.15 -17.86
C ILE A 308 -7.63 5.89 -18.53
N LEU A 309 -8.57 5.14 -19.10
CA LEU A 309 -9.76 5.70 -19.75
C LEU A 309 -10.69 6.40 -18.75
N SER A 310 -10.77 5.94 -17.49
CA SER A 310 -11.65 6.57 -16.49
C SER A 310 -11.22 8.00 -16.15
N ASN A 311 -9.93 8.34 -16.30
CA ASN A 311 -9.43 9.70 -16.09
C ASN A 311 -10.00 10.71 -17.10
N PHE A 312 -10.48 10.26 -18.27
CA PHE A 312 -11.25 11.13 -19.18
C PHE A 312 -12.54 11.66 -18.54
N GLY A 313 -13.13 10.93 -17.61
CA GLY A 313 -14.28 11.41 -16.83
C GLY A 313 -13.97 12.70 -16.08
N TYR A 314 -12.78 12.80 -15.47
CA TYR A 314 -12.33 14.03 -14.80
C TYR A 314 -12.03 15.17 -15.79
N VAL A 315 -11.47 14.85 -16.98
CA VAL A 315 -11.28 15.85 -18.04
C VAL A 315 -12.63 16.44 -18.47
N LEU A 316 -13.66 15.59 -18.66
CA LEU A 316 -14.99 16.04 -19.01
C LEU A 316 -15.63 16.89 -17.91
N VAL A 317 -15.49 16.53 -16.64
CA VAL A 317 -15.98 17.34 -15.52
C VAL A 317 -15.26 18.69 -15.46
N ALA A 318 -13.94 18.72 -15.70
CA ALA A 318 -13.17 19.97 -15.74
C ALA A 318 -13.61 20.90 -16.90
N GLU A 319 -14.01 20.34 -18.04
CA GLU A 319 -14.45 21.08 -19.23
C GLU A 319 -15.89 21.58 -19.08
N VAL A 320 -16.81 20.72 -18.66
CA VAL A 320 -18.26 21.01 -18.57
C VAL A 320 -18.62 21.84 -17.34
N GLY A 321 -17.81 21.76 -16.27
CA GLY A 321 -18.08 22.45 -15.01
C GLY A 321 -19.03 21.67 -14.10
N ALA A 322 -19.78 22.38 -13.24
CA ALA A 322 -20.60 21.83 -12.17
C ALA A 322 -21.86 21.08 -12.64
N ASN A 323 -21.66 19.94 -13.31
CA ASN A 323 -22.72 19.04 -13.76
C ASN A 323 -22.77 17.79 -12.86
N ARG A 324 -23.76 17.69 -11.96
CA ARG A 324 -23.92 16.59 -10.98
C ARG A 324 -23.99 15.20 -11.62
N PRO A 325 -24.86 14.91 -12.62
CA PRO A 325 -24.91 13.61 -13.24
C PRO A 325 -23.57 13.17 -13.83
N LEU A 326 -22.87 14.08 -14.51
CA LEU A 326 -21.55 13.81 -15.09
C LEU A 326 -20.52 13.52 -14.00
N MET A 327 -20.49 14.31 -12.92
CA MET A 327 -19.58 14.09 -11.78
C MET A 327 -19.82 12.72 -11.14
N TYR A 328 -21.07 12.35 -10.86
CA TYR A 328 -21.41 11.06 -10.24
C TYR A 328 -21.03 9.89 -11.16
N ALA A 329 -21.26 10.02 -12.46
CA ALA A 329 -20.87 9.00 -13.44
C ALA A 329 -19.34 8.87 -13.53
N ALA A 330 -18.61 9.98 -13.60
CA ALA A 330 -17.14 9.99 -13.64
C ALA A 330 -16.53 9.37 -12.37
N MET A 331 -16.99 9.80 -11.20
CA MET A 331 -16.54 9.27 -9.91
C MET A 331 -16.87 7.79 -9.73
N GLY A 332 -18.08 7.38 -10.12
CA GLY A 332 -18.49 5.98 -10.03
C GLY A 332 -17.67 5.08 -10.95
N PHE A 333 -17.47 5.50 -12.20
CA PHE A 333 -16.68 4.75 -13.18
C PHE A 333 -15.20 4.66 -12.77
N GLU A 334 -14.60 5.76 -12.36
CA GLU A 334 -13.20 5.78 -11.87
C GLU A 334 -13.02 4.87 -10.65
N SER A 335 -13.88 5.00 -9.64
CA SER A 335 -13.81 4.20 -8.43
C SER A 335 -14.03 2.70 -8.70
N LEU A 336 -14.93 2.36 -9.63
CA LEU A 336 -15.15 0.98 -10.05
C LEU A 336 -13.90 0.40 -10.72
N THR A 337 -13.32 1.10 -11.70
CA THR A 337 -12.16 0.64 -12.47
C THR A 337 -10.90 0.58 -11.59
N THR A 338 -10.71 1.57 -10.70
CA THR A 338 -9.64 1.57 -9.69
C THR A 338 -9.77 0.38 -8.74
N GLY A 339 -10.98 0.04 -8.33
CA GLY A 339 -11.26 -1.18 -7.54
C GLY A 339 -10.85 -2.45 -8.29
N MET A 340 -11.31 -2.61 -9.54
CA MET A 340 -10.97 -3.76 -10.40
C MET A 340 -9.46 -3.91 -10.60
N GLY A 341 -8.78 -2.83 -10.96
CA GLY A 341 -7.34 -2.83 -11.17
C GLY A 341 -6.55 -3.11 -9.90
N THR A 342 -6.99 -2.59 -8.74
CA THR A 342 -6.37 -2.89 -7.45
C THR A 342 -6.49 -4.37 -7.09
N GLY A 343 -7.64 -5.00 -7.39
CA GLY A 343 -7.85 -6.43 -7.22
C GLY A 343 -6.85 -7.26 -8.03
N ALA A 344 -6.78 -7.06 -9.35
CA ALA A 344 -5.86 -7.78 -10.22
C ALA A 344 -4.39 -7.54 -9.84
N PHE A 345 -4.03 -6.29 -9.52
CA PHE A 345 -2.67 -5.95 -9.15
C PHE A 345 -2.24 -6.60 -7.82
N SER A 346 -3.14 -6.68 -6.85
CA SER A 346 -2.86 -7.39 -5.59
C SER A 346 -2.65 -8.89 -5.81
N VAL A 347 -3.36 -9.52 -6.77
CA VAL A 347 -3.08 -10.90 -7.20
C VAL A 347 -1.68 -11.00 -7.82
N LEU A 348 -1.25 -10.01 -8.61
CA LEU A 348 0.10 -9.97 -9.15
C LEU A 348 1.14 -9.97 -8.02
N LEU A 349 0.98 -9.13 -7.00
CA LEU A 349 1.89 -9.08 -5.86
C LEU A 349 1.97 -10.43 -5.11
N LEU A 350 0.82 -11.09 -4.91
CA LEU A 350 0.77 -12.44 -4.33
C LEU A 350 1.59 -13.43 -5.18
N ARG A 351 1.40 -13.43 -6.50
CA ARG A 351 2.10 -14.34 -7.40
C ARG A 351 3.58 -14.05 -7.56
N MET A 352 3.99 -12.80 -7.42
CA MET A 352 5.40 -12.41 -7.44
C MET A 352 6.14 -12.87 -6.19
N THR A 353 5.44 -13.07 -5.09
CA THR A 353 6.01 -13.40 -3.79
C THR A 353 6.37 -14.89 -3.72
N MET A 354 7.59 -15.19 -3.28
CA MET A 354 8.01 -16.56 -2.99
C MET A 354 7.45 -16.98 -1.63
N LYS A 355 6.79 -18.13 -1.57
CA LYS A 355 6.16 -18.64 -0.34
C LYS A 355 7.14 -18.77 0.83
N GLN A 356 8.43 -19.07 0.56
CA GLN A 356 9.48 -19.16 1.58
C GLN A 356 9.78 -17.82 2.27
N PHE A 357 9.58 -16.69 1.56
CA PHE A 357 9.84 -15.32 2.04
C PHE A 357 8.56 -14.48 1.97
N SER A 358 7.44 -15.10 2.31
CA SER A 358 6.11 -14.55 2.11
C SER A 358 5.92 -13.19 2.80
N ALA A 359 6.36 -13.03 4.04
CA ALA A 359 6.25 -11.79 4.80
C ALA A 359 7.16 -10.69 4.23
N THR A 360 8.43 -11.00 4.01
CA THR A 360 9.43 -9.99 3.60
C THR A 360 9.17 -9.49 2.19
N GLN A 361 8.98 -10.38 1.21
CA GLN A 361 8.78 -9.98 -0.18
C GLN A 361 7.44 -9.28 -0.38
N TYR A 362 6.36 -9.79 0.20
CA TYR A 362 5.06 -9.15 0.04
C TYR A 362 5.00 -7.78 0.72
N ALA A 363 5.58 -7.64 1.92
CA ALA A 363 5.69 -6.35 2.60
C ALA A 363 6.46 -5.33 1.74
N LEU A 364 7.58 -5.74 1.11
CA LEU A 364 8.34 -4.88 0.21
C LEU A 364 7.49 -4.44 -0.99
N PHE A 365 6.84 -5.39 -1.69
CA PHE A 365 6.04 -5.06 -2.88
C PHE A 365 4.84 -4.19 -2.54
N SER A 366 4.16 -4.45 -1.42
CA SER A 366 3.04 -3.62 -0.97
C SER A 366 3.47 -2.22 -0.53
N SER A 367 4.66 -2.06 0.05
CA SER A 367 5.25 -0.75 0.36
C SER A 367 5.61 0.02 -0.92
N LEU A 368 6.21 -0.64 -1.93
CA LEU A 368 6.47 -0.03 -3.24
C LEU A 368 5.18 0.36 -3.97
N PHE A 369 4.14 -0.46 -3.87
CA PHE A 369 2.82 -0.14 -4.41
C PHE A 369 2.19 1.11 -3.78
N ALA A 370 2.46 1.35 -2.48
CA ALA A 370 1.97 2.53 -1.76
C ALA A 370 2.79 3.80 -2.04
N LEU A 371 4.02 3.69 -2.54
CA LEU A 371 4.92 4.82 -2.75
C LEU A 371 4.35 5.94 -3.65
N PRO A 372 3.74 5.64 -4.83
CA PRO A 372 3.13 6.67 -5.67
C PRO A 372 2.08 7.50 -4.93
N ARG A 373 1.31 6.86 -4.04
CA ARG A 373 0.25 7.51 -3.26
C ARG A 373 0.81 8.58 -2.30
N ILE A 374 1.97 8.32 -1.69
CA ILE A 374 2.60 9.28 -0.77
C ILE A 374 3.09 10.52 -1.52
N LEU A 375 3.64 10.32 -2.72
CA LEU A 375 4.23 11.38 -3.54
C LEU A 375 3.19 12.15 -4.36
N SER A 376 2.02 11.55 -4.63
CA SER A 376 1.03 12.12 -5.56
C SER A 376 0.48 13.46 -5.10
N GLY A 377 0.16 13.66 -3.82
CA GLY A 377 -0.45 14.89 -3.32
C GLY A 377 0.39 16.15 -3.65
N PRO A 378 1.65 16.23 -3.19
CA PRO A 378 2.53 17.37 -3.49
C PRO A 378 2.76 17.57 -4.99
N VAL A 379 2.97 16.49 -5.75
CA VAL A 379 3.19 16.56 -7.21
C VAL A 379 1.95 17.11 -7.91
N THR A 380 0.76 16.59 -7.58
CA THR A 380 -0.51 17.06 -8.15
C THR A 380 -0.75 18.53 -7.83
N GLY A 381 -0.51 18.96 -6.58
CA GLY A 381 -0.71 20.35 -6.18
C GLY A 381 0.13 21.33 -7.02
N VAL A 382 1.42 21.03 -7.17
CA VAL A 382 2.34 21.87 -7.99
C VAL A 382 1.93 21.85 -9.45
N MET A 383 1.56 20.72 -10.00
CA MET A 383 1.18 20.60 -11.41
C MET A 383 -0.14 21.30 -11.72
N VAL A 384 -1.17 21.08 -10.91
CA VAL A 384 -2.48 21.72 -11.12
C VAL A 384 -2.37 23.24 -11.07
N ASP A 385 -1.57 23.76 -10.15
CA ASP A 385 -1.32 25.18 -10.07
C ASP A 385 -0.57 25.74 -11.30
N ALA A 386 0.31 24.94 -11.91
CA ALA A 386 1.08 25.36 -13.09
C ALA A 386 0.29 25.26 -14.39
N ILE A 387 -0.50 24.20 -14.58
CA ILE A 387 -1.14 23.88 -15.87
C ILE A 387 -2.67 23.80 -15.83
N GLY A 388 -3.29 23.87 -14.64
CA GLY A 388 -4.74 23.70 -14.47
C GLY A 388 -5.23 22.25 -14.43
N TRP A 389 -6.50 22.06 -14.04
CA TRP A 389 -7.08 20.73 -13.81
C TRP A 389 -7.23 19.90 -15.08
N ARG A 390 -7.70 20.51 -16.16
CA ARG A 390 -7.95 19.82 -17.44
C ARG A 390 -6.66 19.21 -17.99
N GLU A 391 -5.63 20.02 -18.13
CA GLU A 391 -4.31 19.63 -18.64
C GLU A 391 -3.63 18.64 -17.72
N PHE A 392 -3.82 18.79 -16.40
CA PHE A 392 -3.34 17.84 -15.42
C PHE A 392 -3.97 16.45 -15.60
N PHE A 393 -5.30 16.34 -15.78
CA PHE A 393 -5.93 15.04 -16.01
C PHE A 393 -5.54 14.43 -17.37
N LEU A 394 -5.35 15.22 -18.41
CA LEU A 394 -4.77 14.73 -19.67
C LEU A 394 -3.34 14.21 -19.48
N PHE A 395 -2.53 14.88 -18.65
CA PHE A 395 -1.21 14.39 -18.27
C PHE A 395 -1.27 13.06 -17.51
N THR A 396 -2.24 12.86 -16.60
CA THR A 396 -2.38 11.57 -15.89
C THR A 396 -2.70 10.42 -16.83
N ILE A 397 -3.47 10.67 -17.90
CA ILE A 397 -3.73 9.68 -18.97
C ILE A 397 -2.41 9.32 -19.67
N ALA A 398 -1.62 10.32 -20.06
CA ALA A 398 -0.33 10.10 -20.73
C ALA A 398 0.66 9.33 -19.84
N ILE A 399 0.74 9.64 -18.53
CA ILE A 399 1.66 8.97 -17.60
C ILE A 399 1.21 7.54 -17.24
N GLY A 400 -0.04 7.17 -17.52
CA GLY A 400 -0.51 5.79 -17.41
C GLY A 400 0.04 4.86 -18.50
N ILE A 401 0.35 5.41 -19.69
CA ILE A 401 0.82 4.64 -20.85
C ILE A 401 2.14 3.89 -20.58
N PRO A 402 3.19 4.48 -19.99
CA PRO A 402 4.42 3.77 -19.66
C PRO A 402 4.21 2.50 -18.82
N GLY A 403 3.29 2.53 -17.84
CA GLY A 403 2.92 1.34 -17.07
C GLY A 403 2.34 0.23 -17.94
N MET A 404 1.49 0.56 -18.91
CA MET A 404 0.91 -0.40 -19.85
C MET A 404 1.97 -0.93 -20.84
N ILE A 405 2.88 -0.08 -21.32
CA ILE A 405 4.00 -0.53 -22.18
C ILE A 405 4.87 -1.52 -21.41
N MET A 406 5.16 -1.25 -20.14
CA MET A 406 5.93 -2.16 -19.31
C MET A 406 5.19 -3.49 -19.07
N LEU A 407 3.87 -3.48 -18.99
CA LEU A 407 3.08 -4.71 -18.87
C LEU A 407 3.36 -5.66 -20.04
N GLN A 408 3.56 -5.15 -21.26
CA GLN A 408 3.91 -5.96 -22.44
C GLN A 408 5.18 -6.79 -22.26
N LEU A 409 6.11 -6.35 -21.39
CA LEU A 409 7.36 -7.08 -21.13
C LEU A 409 7.16 -8.36 -20.32
N PHE A 410 6.12 -8.43 -19.48
CA PHE A 410 5.87 -9.55 -18.56
C PHE A 410 4.65 -10.37 -18.93
N SER A 411 3.67 -9.70 -19.50
CA SER A 411 2.39 -10.27 -19.90
C SER A 411 2.01 -9.69 -21.27
N PRO A 412 2.60 -10.20 -22.36
CA PRO A 412 2.24 -9.78 -23.71
C PRO A 412 0.73 -9.85 -23.94
N LEU A 413 0.20 -8.94 -24.75
CA LEU A 413 -1.22 -8.89 -25.07
C LEU A 413 -1.69 -10.25 -25.58
N GLY A 414 -2.79 -10.78 -25.02
CA GLY A 414 -3.31 -12.11 -25.34
C GLY A 414 -2.77 -13.25 -24.47
N VAL A 415 -1.78 -13.00 -23.61
CA VAL A 415 -1.28 -13.99 -22.66
C VAL A 415 -2.16 -14.00 -21.40
N ARG A 416 -2.74 -15.15 -21.07
CA ARG A 416 -3.64 -15.32 -19.93
C ARG A 416 -2.92 -15.21 -18.59
N GLU A 417 -1.72 -15.79 -18.49
CA GLU A 417 -0.94 -15.86 -17.25
C GLU A 417 0.45 -15.27 -17.48
N PRO A 418 0.88 -14.25 -16.72
CA PRO A 418 2.18 -13.63 -16.90
C PRO A 418 3.32 -14.54 -16.47
N GLU A 419 4.46 -14.49 -17.18
CA GLU A 419 5.68 -15.21 -16.85
C GLU A 419 6.56 -14.40 -15.90
N ILE A 420 6.36 -14.60 -14.58
CA ILE A 420 6.98 -13.79 -13.54
C ILE A 420 8.18 -14.49 -12.88
N HIS A 421 8.34 -15.81 -13.06
CA HIS A 421 9.29 -16.62 -12.30
C HIS A 421 10.50 -17.10 -13.11
N THR A 422 10.70 -16.62 -14.33
CA THR A 422 11.84 -17.01 -15.15
C THR A 422 13.15 -16.48 -14.55
N LEU A 423 14.10 -17.38 -14.28
CA LEU A 423 15.44 -17.01 -13.84
C LEU A 423 16.23 -16.37 -14.99
N ALA A 424 17.02 -15.37 -14.70
CA ALA A 424 17.84 -14.70 -15.69
C ALA A 424 18.94 -15.67 -16.20
N LYS A 425 19.02 -15.88 -17.52
CA LYS A 425 20.14 -16.55 -18.18
C LYS A 425 21.34 -15.58 -18.24
N ILE A 426 22.02 -15.38 -17.12
CA ILE A 426 23.16 -14.47 -17.03
C ILE A 426 24.43 -15.29 -16.88
N LYS A 427 25.50 -14.94 -17.63
CA LYS A 427 26.84 -15.50 -17.38
C LYS A 427 27.29 -15.05 -15.98
N PRO A 428 27.46 -15.97 -15.02
CA PRO A 428 27.75 -15.60 -13.64
C PRO A 428 29.16 -15.00 -13.54
N ARG A 429 29.24 -13.79 -12.99
CA ARG A 429 30.50 -13.12 -12.66
C ARG A 429 30.87 -13.46 -11.23
N VAL A 430 32.10 -13.87 -10.97
CA VAL A 430 32.59 -14.08 -9.60
C VAL A 430 32.84 -12.69 -8.98
N LEU A 431 32.06 -12.33 -7.96
CA LEU A 431 32.20 -11.08 -7.22
C LEU A 431 32.58 -11.41 -5.76
N THR A 432 33.54 -10.66 -5.24
CA THR A 432 33.93 -10.74 -3.85
C THR A 432 32.96 -9.98 -2.95
N ARG A 433 33.00 -10.19 -1.63
CA ARG A 433 32.21 -9.39 -0.68
C ARG A 433 32.55 -7.90 -0.77
N ALA A 434 33.83 -7.58 -0.98
CA ALA A 434 34.29 -6.19 -1.13
C ALA A 434 33.68 -5.54 -2.39
N ASP A 435 33.57 -6.26 -3.49
CA ASP A 435 32.93 -5.75 -4.72
C ASP A 435 31.45 -5.44 -4.52
N LEU A 436 30.73 -6.29 -3.75
CA LEU A 436 29.31 -6.08 -3.44
C LEU A 436 29.12 -4.84 -2.58
N ILE A 437 29.94 -4.69 -1.53
CA ILE A 437 29.93 -3.51 -0.64
C ILE A 437 30.26 -2.24 -1.43
N LYS A 438 31.30 -2.26 -2.25
CA LYS A 438 31.69 -1.13 -3.08
C LYS A 438 30.54 -0.70 -4.02
N ARG A 439 29.90 -1.64 -4.69
CA ARG A 439 28.76 -1.34 -5.57
C ARG A 439 27.56 -0.79 -4.79
N GLY A 440 27.28 -1.35 -3.61
CA GLY A 440 26.24 -0.84 -2.72
C GLY A 440 26.51 0.61 -2.30
N ILE A 441 27.70 0.89 -1.80
CA ILE A 441 28.10 2.24 -1.39
C ILE A 441 28.02 3.22 -2.58
N THR A 442 28.54 2.83 -3.74
CA THR A 442 28.46 3.68 -4.95
C THR A 442 27.01 3.97 -5.34
N GLY A 443 26.14 2.95 -5.37
CA GLY A 443 24.71 3.13 -5.65
C GLY A 443 24.02 4.03 -4.62
N GLY A 444 24.34 3.87 -3.34
CA GLY A 444 23.81 4.70 -2.26
C GLY A 444 24.24 6.16 -2.36
N ILE A 445 25.51 6.43 -2.63
CA ILE A 445 26.02 7.80 -2.82
C ILE A 445 25.34 8.49 -4.00
N ILE A 446 25.21 7.80 -5.14
CA ILE A 446 24.52 8.34 -6.31
C ILE A 446 23.05 8.64 -5.98
N ALA A 447 22.36 7.71 -5.31
CA ALA A 447 20.97 7.90 -4.91
C ALA A 447 20.81 9.08 -3.93
N PHE A 448 21.73 9.23 -2.97
CA PHE A 448 21.76 10.36 -2.05
C PHE A 448 21.91 11.69 -2.79
N GLY A 449 22.86 11.77 -3.71
CA GLY A 449 23.07 12.98 -4.52
C GLY A 449 21.85 13.36 -5.35
N ILE A 450 21.23 12.38 -6.02
CA ILE A 450 20.01 12.59 -6.81
C ILE A 450 18.85 13.05 -5.92
N ALA A 451 18.63 12.39 -4.78
CA ALA A 451 17.54 12.72 -3.88
C ALA A 451 17.74 14.10 -3.21
N ALA A 452 18.96 14.40 -2.76
CA ALA A 452 19.31 15.70 -2.19
C ALA A 452 19.11 16.84 -3.21
N LEU A 453 19.57 16.63 -4.43
CA LEU A 453 19.39 17.59 -5.52
C LEU A 453 17.89 17.77 -5.85
N SER A 454 17.11 16.68 -5.87
CA SER A 454 15.67 16.75 -6.14
C SER A 454 14.92 17.55 -5.08
N VAL A 455 15.21 17.34 -3.79
CA VAL A 455 14.60 18.10 -2.68
C VAL A 455 15.02 19.56 -2.75
N ALA A 456 16.32 19.85 -2.95
CA ALA A 456 16.81 21.21 -3.08
C ALA A 456 16.20 21.96 -4.29
N LEU A 457 16.02 21.28 -5.43
CA LEU A 457 15.34 21.83 -6.59
C LEU A 457 13.88 22.17 -6.30
N LEU A 458 13.14 21.29 -5.61
CA LEU A 458 11.75 21.55 -5.24
C LEU A 458 11.64 22.77 -4.33
N ASP A 459 12.53 22.90 -3.35
CA ASP A 459 12.56 24.06 -2.46
C ASP A 459 12.98 25.33 -3.19
N ALA A 460 13.97 25.26 -4.08
CA ALA A 460 14.38 26.39 -4.92
C ALA A 460 13.27 26.87 -5.85
N PHE A 461 12.52 25.95 -6.48
CA PHE A 461 11.35 26.30 -7.29
C PHE A 461 10.23 26.92 -6.45
N LYS A 462 10.00 26.42 -5.22
CA LYS A 462 9.04 27.01 -4.31
C LYS A 462 9.42 28.44 -3.93
N GLN A 463 10.69 28.71 -3.65
CA GLN A 463 11.19 30.05 -3.34
C GLN A 463 11.12 30.99 -4.57
N TYR A 464 11.56 30.51 -5.73
CA TYR A 464 11.48 31.27 -7.00
C TYR A 464 10.04 31.71 -7.32
N ARG A 465 9.06 30.87 -7.00
CA ARG A 465 7.64 31.18 -7.18
C ARG A 465 7.14 32.29 -6.26
N LEU A 466 7.70 32.39 -5.03
CA LEU A 466 7.37 33.44 -4.07
C LEU A 466 8.12 34.75 -4.36
N THR A 467 9.32 34.64 -4.92
CA THR A 467 10.19 35.76 -5.28
C THR A 467 10.86 35.51 -6.65
N PRO A 468 10.17 35.88 -7.76
CA PRO A 468 10.59 35.49 -9.12
C PRO A 468 11.98 35.96 -9.58
N ASP A 469 12.62 36.88 -8.86
CA ASP A 469 13.88 37.49 -9.28
C ASP A 469 15.14 36.74 -8.84
N ASN A 470 15.03 35.68 -8.01
CA ASN A 470 16.19 34.94 -7.50
C ASN A 470 15.92 33.42 -7.44
N PHE A 471 16.45 32.69 -8.43
CA PHE A 471 16.54 31.24 -8.33
C PHE A 471 17.82 30.84 -7.59
N ASP A 472 17.69 30.40 -6.34
CA ASP A 472 18.80 29.93 -5.51
C ASP A 472 18.66 28.45 -5.20
N LEU A 473 19.59 27.64 -5.68
CA LEU A 473 19.68 26.19 -5.42
C LEU A 473 20.64 25.88 -4.27
N LEU A 474 21.60 26.76 -4.01
CA LEU A 474 22.68 26.49 -3.07
C LEU A 474 22.21 26.59 -1.62
N THR A 475 21.35 27.56 -1.31
CA THR A 475 20.81 27.73 0.04
C THR A 475 19.97 26.52 0.49
N PRO A 476 18.96 25.99 -0.27
CA PRO A 476 18.25 24.77 0.08
C PRO A 476 19.16 23.53 0.16
N LEU A 477 20.14 23.43 -0.74
CA LEU A 477 21.10 22.33 -0.69
C LEU A 477 21.96 22.39 0.57
N GLY A 478 22.42 23.58 0.97
CA GLY A 478 23.17 23.78 2.21
C GLY A 478 22.36 23.46 3.46
N ALA A 479 21.09 23.84 3.50
CA ALA A 479 20.16 23.55 4.61
C ALA A 479 20.00 22.04 4.84
N LEU A 480 20.02 21.20 3.80
CA LEU A 480 19.98 19.74 3.95
C LEU A 480 21.20 19.17 4.69
N PHE A 481 22.37 19.82 4.61
CA PHE A 481 23.60 19.38 5.29
C PHE A 481 23.81 20.03 6.66
N ALA A 482 23.06 21.09 6.96
CA ALA A 482 23.07 21.77 8.27
C ALA A 482 21.63 22.05 8.73
N PRO A 483 20.81 20.99 8.96
CA PRO A 483 19.39 21.14 9.25
C PRO A 483 19.17 21.84 10.60
N GLN A 484 18.37 22.91 10.59
CA GLN A 484 17.97 23.67 11.76
C GLN A 484 16.49 23.46 12.11
N GLN A 485 15.67 23.12 11.12
CA GLN A 485 14.24 22.89 11.28
C GLN A 485 13.89 21.39 11.27
N ILE A 486 12.79 21.02 11.94
CA ILE A 486 12.30 19.61 11.96
C ILE A 486 12.05 19.10 10.55
N THR A 487 11.55 19.93 9.64
CA THR A 487 11.29 19.56 8.24
C THR A 487 12.55 19.20 7.48
N GLU A 488 13.66 19.89 7.74
CA GLU A 488 14.97 19.62 7.13
C GLU A 488 15.56 18.31 7.66
N TRP A 489 15.44 18.06 8.97
CA TRP A 489 15.82 16.79 9.58
C TRP A 489 15.01 15.61 9.02
N LEU A 490 13.71 15.76 8.84
CA LEU A 490 12.86 14.74 8.22
C LEU A 490 13.26 14.49 6.75
N SER A 491 13.58 15.56 6.00
CA SER A 491 14.08 15.44 4.62
C SER A 491 15.40 14.69 4.55
N LEU A 492 16.36 15.06 5.40
CA LEU A 492 17.66 14.39 5.48
C LEU A 492 17.51 12.90 5.89
N PHE A 493 16.65 12.61 6.85
CA PHE A 493 16.33 11.24 7.25
C PHE A 493 15.73 10.44 6.08
N GLY A 494 14.76 11.01 5.37
CA GLY A 494 14.13 10.39 4.20
C GLY A 494 15.12 10.11 3.07
N ILE A 495 15.98 11.09 2.74
CA ILE A 495 17.04 10.96 1.73
C ILE A 495 18.02 9.85 2.13
N THR A 496 18.45 9.83 3.39
CA THR A 496 19.38 8.83 3.91
C THR A 496 18.77 7.42 3.86
N LEU A 497 17.54 7.27 4.32
CA LEU A 497 16.83 5.99 4.28
C LEU A 497 16.66 5.48 2.84
N PHE A 498 16.24 6.36 1.92
CA PHE A 498 16.14 6.04 0.50
C PHE A 498 17.49 5.58 -0.08
N SER A 499 18.58 6.27 0.25
CA SER A 499 19.92 5.95 -0.21
C SER A 499 20.41 4.60 0.30
N VAL A 500 20.12 4.26 1.56
CA VAL A 500 20.43 2.95 2.14
C VAL A 500 19.64 1.85 1.41
N VAL A 501 18.37 2.05 1.12
CA VAL A 501 17.54 1.09 0.37
C VAL A 501 18.12 0.85 -1.03
N ILE A 502 18.52 1.91 -1.74
CA ILE A 502 19.15 1.79 -3.07
C ILE A 502 20.53 1.14 -2.98
N ALA A 503 21.32 1.44 -1.94
CA ALA A 503 22.59 0.76 -1.69
C ALA A 503 22.42 -0.75 -1.53
N LEU A 504 21.46 -1.16 -0.72
CA LEU A 504 21.11 -2.57 -0.51
C LEU A 504 20.60 -3.22 -1.81
N ALA A 505 19.74 -2.54 -2.56
CA ALA A 505 19.19 -3.02 -3.83
C ALA A 505 20.29 -3.21 -4.88
N THR A 506 21.25 -2.28 -5.00
CA THR A 506 22.38 -2.38 -5.95
C THR A 506 23.33 -3.51 -5.56
N ALA A 507 23.67 -3.66 -4.28
CA ALA A 507 24.48 -4.76 -3.78
C ALA A 507 23.77 -6.12 -3.98
N ALA A 508 22.47 -6.20 -3.69
CA ALA A 508 21.67 -7.42 -3.87
C ALA A 508 21.54 -7.80 -5.36
N THR A 509 21.36 -6.82 -6.25
CA THR A 509 21.34 -7.05 -7.71
C THR A 509 22.69 -7.61 -8.21
N ALA A 510 23.79 -7.07 -7.72
CA ALA A 510 25.12 -7.55 -8.03
C ALA A 510 25.34 -8.97 -7.50
N ALA A 511 24.90 -9.25 -6.26
CA ALA A 511 24.98 -10.59 -5.67
C ALA A 511 24.11 -11.62 -6.41
N ALA A 512 22.90 -11.25 -6.80
CA ALA A 512 22.00 -12.12 -7.56
C ALA A 512 22.57 -12.54 -8.93
N ARG A 513 23.43 -11.69 -9.51
CA ARG A 513 24.13 -11.90 -10.80
C ARG A 513 25.54 -12.49 -10.65
N SER A 514 25.97 -12.81 -9.43
CA SER A 514 27.27 -13.40 -9.15
C SER A 514 27.18 -14.92 -8.95
N LYS A 515 28.24 -15.65 -9.34
CA LYS A 515 28.46 -17.02 -8.83
C LYS A 515 28.86 -16.91 -7.37
N LYS A 516 28.27 -17.71 -6.46
CA LYS A 516 28.84 -17.85 -5.10
C LYS A 516 30.31 -18.25 -5.27
N ALA A 517 31.22 -17.43 -4.81
CA ALA A 517 32.59 -17.88 -4.57
C ALA A 517 32.50 -19.02 -3.53
N LYS A 518 33.00 -20.21 -3.90
CA LYS A 518 33.07 -21.37 -3.02
C LYS A 518 33.90 -21.04 -1.79
#